data_a5ed3c653de29c49219a5de607cb13bc
#
_entry.id   a5ed3c653de29c49219a5de607cb13bc
#
_cell.length_a   1.000
_cell.length_b   1.000
_cell.length_c   1.000
_cell.angle_alpha   90.00
_cell.angle_beta   90.00
_cell.angle_gamma   90.00
#
_symmetry.space_group_name_H-M   'P 1'
#
loop_
_entity.id
_entity.type
_entity.pdbx_description
1 polymer ?
#
loop_
_entity_poly.entity_id
_entity_poly.type
_entity_poly.pdbx_seq_one_letter_code
_entity_poly.pdbx_strand_id
1 'polypeptide(L)'
;MTTGDGANPSGEGNMNWRLWQILPMAIGLVATTVAAKDIAPADIRVMTGDTIVAHGETYRLVGFDTPETAQAQCPSERKLGYRATFRLRRIVAEGGLDLQRVSCKESHACAILRAHGQNVAELMVAKGLARPFTCSTASCPPHKGWCAGATHG
;
A
#
# COMPACT_ATOMS: atom_id res chain seq x y z
N MET A 1 -15.64 -11.78 100.51
CA MET A 1 -16.82 -10.91 100.35
C MET A 1 -16.78 -10.36 98.96
N THR A 2 -17.75 -10.79 98.22
CA THR A 2 -18.50 -10.14 97.12
C THR A 2 -17.72 -9.80 95.90
N THR A 3 -17.90 -10.57 94.87
CA THR A 3 -18.94 -10.53 93.80
C THR A 3 -18.83 -9.32 92.89
N GLY A 4 -18.81 -9.57 91.61
CA GLY A 4 -19.09 -8.63 90.55
C GLY A 4 -18.66 -9.07 89.19
N ASP A 5 -19.45 -9.85 88.61
CA ASP A 5 -19.99 -9.96 87.30
C ASP A 5 -19.68 -8.80 86.36
N GLY A 6 -19.49 -9.11 85.12
CA GLY A 6 -19.67 -8.07 84.12
C GLY A 6 -19.13 -8.46 82.71
N ALA A 7 -19.91 -9.28 82.07
CA ALA A 7 -20.31 -9.16 80.68
C ALA A 7 -19.27 -8.79 79.64
N ASN A 8 -18.98 -9.82 78.83
CA ASN A 8 -18.64 -9.67 77.42
C ASN A 8 -19.79 -9.10 76.61
N PRO A 9 -19.59 -8.22 75.70
CA PRO A 9 -20.25 -8.41 74.38
C PRO A 9 -19.31 -8.42 73.22
N SER A 10 -19.36 -9.50 72.58
CA SER A 10 -19.15 -9.74 71.15
C SER A 10 -19.43 -8.49 70.31
N GLY A 11 -18.40 -7.96 69.73
CA GLY A 11 -18.52 -7.02 68.62
C GLY A 11 -18.09 -7.76 67.38
N GLU A 12 -19.03 -8.48 66.77
CA GLU A 12 -18.88 -8.98 65.39
C GLU A 12 -18.80 -7.79 64.46
N GLY A 13 -17.58 -7.36 64.18
CA GLY A 13 -17.28 -6.45 63.08
C GLY A 13 -17.48 -7.16 61.77
N ASN A 14 -18.65 -6.95 61.23
CA ASN A 14 -19.05 -7.40 59.90
C ASN A 14 -18.11 -6.75 58.86
N MET A 15 -17.02 -7.44 58.55
CA MET A 15 -16.09 -7.04 57.53
C MET A 15 -16.72 -7.37 56.16
N ASN A 16 -17.52 -6.44 55.65
CA ASN A 16 -18.03 -6.45 54.29
C ASN A 16 -16.86 -6.43 53.31
N TRP A 17 -16.42 -7.60 52.91
CA TRP A 17 -15.58 -7.80 51.75
C TRP A 17 -16.42 -7.52 50.52
N ARG A 18 -16.62 -6.23 50.22
CA ARG A 18 -17.06 -5.84 48.92
C ARG A 18 -15.94 -6.19 48.00
N LEU A 19 -16.17 -7.31 47.29
CA LEU A 19 -15.46 -7.71 46.09
C LEU A 19 -15.21 -6.48 45.23
N TRP A 20 -13.98 -6.03 45.19
CA TRP A 20 -13.51 -5.18 44.13
C TRP A 20 -13.46 -6.07 42.89
N GLN A 21 -14.55 -6.01 42.15
CA GLN A 21 -14.57 -6.54 40.79
C GLN A 21 -13.64 -5.64 39.99
N ILE A 22 -12.42 -6.11 39.79
CA ILE A 22 -11.49 -5.58 38.82
C ILE A 22 -12.10 -5.92 37.46
N LEU A 23 -12.84 -4.99 36.90
CA LEU A 23 -13.25 -5.05 35.52
C LEU A 23 -11.96 -5.03 34.66
N PRO A 24 -11.67 -6.07 33.87
CA PRO A 24 -10.61 -5.96 32.90
C PRO A 24 -11.02 -4.89 31.90
N MET A 25 -10.30 -3.77 31.92
CA MET A 25 -10.38 -2.73 30.90
C MET A 25 -9.81 -3.35 29.60
N ALA A 26 -10.70 -3.92 28.80
CA ALA A 26 -10.35 -4.39 27.46
C ALA A 26 -9.95 -3.16 26.64
N ILE A 27 -8.65 -2.90 26.56
CA ILE A 27 -8.08 -1.93 25.62
C ILE A 27 -8.31 -2.54 24.24
N GLY A 28 -9.42 -2.17 23.63
CA GLY A 28 -9.70 -2.50 22.25
C GLY A 28 -8.66 -1.82 21.36
N LEU A 29 -7.75 -2.64 20.81
CA LEU A 29 -6.84 -2.20 19.76
C LEU A 29 -7.70 -1.89 18.53
N VAL A 30 -8.09 -0.62 18.36
CA VAL A 30 -8.73 -0.17 17.13
C VAL A 30 -7.67 -0.19 16.05
N ALA A 31 -7.59 -1.28 15.31
CA ALA A 31 -6.83 -1.32 14.08
C ALA A 31 -7.52 -0.36 13.10
N THR A 32 -6.96 0.83 12.93
CA THR A 32 -7.36 1.74 11.86
C THR A 32 -6.91 1.09 10.54
N THR A 33 -7.80 0.37 9.90
CA THR A 33 -7.63 -0.04 8.51
C THR A 33 -7.63 1.24 7.70
N VAL A 34 -6.47 1.62 7.17
CA VAL A 34 -6.38 2.62 6.10
C VAL A 34 -7.16 2.02 4.94
N ALA A 35 -8.39 2.49 4.75
CA ALA A 35 -9.19 2.05 3.62
C ALA A 35 -8.47 2.47 2.33
N ALA A 36 -8.09 1.47 1.55
CA ALA A 36 -7.67 1.68 0.16
C ALA A 36 -8.81 2.46 -0.52
N LYS A 37 -8.48 3.56 -1.17
CA LYS A 37 -9.50 4.39 -1.82
C LYS A 37 -9.75 3.82 -3.20
N ASP A 38 -10.88 3.16 -3.36
CA ASP A 38 -11.35 2.73 -4.68
C ASP A 38 -11.42 3.94 -5.62
N ILE A 39 -10.82 3.80 -6.81
CA ILE A 39 -10.82 4.82 -7.85
C ILE A 39 -11.53 4.29 -9.09
N ALA A 40 -12.43 5.10 -9.65
CA ALA A 40 -13.14 4.71 -10.85
C ALA A 40 -12.21 4.74 -12.08
N PRO A 41 -12.38 3.82 -13.06
CA PRO A 41 -11.60 3.85 -14.31
C PRO A 41 -11.66 5.18 -15.04
N ALA A 42 -12.80 5.88 -14.98
CA ALA A 42 -13.00 7.18 -15.61
C ALA A 42 -12.13 8.31 -15.02
N ASP A 43 -11.67 8.15 -13.76
CA ASP A 43 -10.82 9.11 -13.07
C ASP A 43 -9.32 8.90 -13.37
N ILE A 44 -8.99 7.84 -14.12
CA ILE A 44 -7.60 7.52 -14.49
C ILE A 44 -7.37 7.68 -16.00
N ARG A 45 -6.38 8.49 -16.35
CA ARG A 45 -5.86 8.60 -17.70
C ARG A 45 -4.46 7.99 -17.77
N VAL A 46 -4.30 6.92 -18.52
CA VAL A 46 -3.01 6.27 -18.73
C VAL A 46 -2.18 7.03 -19.76
N MET A 47 -1.00 7.46 -19.37
CA MET A 47 -0.04 8.21 -20.20
C MET A 47 0.96 7.26 -20.87
N THR A 48 1.65 6.45 -20.07
CA THR A 48 2.65 5.45 -20.51
C THR A 48 2.36 4.10 -19.83
N GLY A 49 3.27 3.15 -19.96
CA GLY A 49 3.13 1.84 -19.32
C GLY A 49 3.20 1.86 -17.79
N ASP A 50 3.70 2.95 -17.20
CA ASP A 50 3.93 3.10 -15.76
C ASP A 50 3.56 4.49 -15.22
N THR A 51 2.93 5.33 -16.04
CA THR A 51 2.55 6.70 -15.67
C THR A 51 1.07 6.93 -15.95
N ILE A 52 0.37 7.42 -14.93
CA ILE A 52 -1.05 7.75 -15.01
C ILE A 52 -1.31 9.18 -14.52
N VAL A 53 -2.44 9.74 -14.92
CA VAL A 53 -3.02 10.95 -14.30
C VAL A 53 -4.30 10.52 -13.60
N ALA A 54 -4.41 10.86 -12.31
CA ALA A 54 -5.59 10.60 -11.51
C ALA A 54 -5.91 11.84 -10.66
N HIS A 55 -7.17 12.25 -10.62
CA HIS A 55 -7.62 13.47 -9.91
C HIS A 55 -6.80 14.73 -10.24
N GLY A 56 -6.34 14.84 -11.49
CA GLY A 56 -5.54 15.99 -11.97
C GLY A 56 -4.05 15.94 -11.61
N GLU A 57 -3.59 14.94 -10.87
CA GLU A 57 -2.18 14.74 -10.50
C GLU A 57 -1.55 13.62 -11.32
N THR A 58 -0.29 13.80 -11.72
CA THR A 58 0.49 12.77 -12.43
C THR A 58 1.21 11.88 -11.43
N TYR A 59 1.00 10.57 -11.56
CA TYR A 59 1.63 9.55 -10.73
C TYR A 59 2.53 8.65 -11.55
N ARG A 60 3.76 8.45 -11.09
CA ARG A 60 4.60 7.34 -11.48
C ARG A 60 4.19 6.12 -10.66
N LEU A 61 3.85 5.04 -11.32
CA LEU A 61 3.59 3.76 -10.67
C LEU A 61 4.93 3.11 -10.31
N VAL A 62 5.08 2.73 -9.03
CA VAL A 62 6.35 2.20 -8.52
C VAL A 62 6.39 0.68 -8.48
N GLY A 63 7.61 0.13 -8.34
CA GLY A 63 7.85 -1.31 -8.28
C GLY A 63 8.24 -1.92 -9.62
N PHE A 64 8.12 -1.19 -10.70
CA PHE A 64 8.47 -1.65 -12.04
C PHE A 64 8.88 -0.50 -12.96
N ASP A 65 9.52 -0.86 -14.06
CA ASP A 65 9.92 0.02 -15.15
C ASP A 65 9.42 -0.54 -16.47
N THR A 66 8.92 0.33 -17.35
CA THR A 66 8.41 -0.05 -18.67
C THR A 66 9.25 0.53 -19.80
N PRO A 67 9.24 -0.10 -21.00
CA PRO A 67 9.89 0.47 -22.17
C PRO A 67 9.29 1.83 -22.53
N GLU A 68 10.15 2.72 -23.00
CA GLU A 68 9.76 4.06 -23.42
C GLU A 68 9.02 4.05 -24.77
N THR A 69 8.14 5.03 -24.95
CA THR A 69 7.46 5.25 -26.21
C THR A 69 8.03 6.46 -26.96
N ALA A 70 7.93 7.66 -26.36
CA ALA A 70 8.39 8.90 -26.99
C ALA A 70 9.92 9.00 -27.01
N GLN A 71 10.60 8.53 -25.95
CA GLN A 71 12.06 8.60 -25.78
C GLN A 71 12.74 7.26 -26.03
N ALA A 72 12.05 6.32 -26.71
CA ALA A 72 12.58 5.00 -27.02
C ALA A 72 13.89 5.08 -27.81
N GLN A 73 14.89 4.31 -27.38
CA GLN A 73 16.22 4.27 -27.97
C GLN A 73 16.26 3.44 -29.27
N CYS A 74 15.23 2.64 -29.54
CA CYS A 74 15.11 1.81 -30.74
C CYS A 74 13.65 1.47 -31.05
N PRO A 75 13.36 1.03 -32.30
CA PRO A 75 11.99 0.65 -32.69
C PRO A 75 11.39 -0.49 -31.88
N SER A 76 12.20 -1.44 -31.44
CA SER A 76 11.73 -2.57 -30.62
C SER A 76 11.26 -2.10 -29.24
N GLU A 77 12.00 -1.20 -28.60
CA GLU A 77 11.60 -0.59 -27.34
C GLU A 77 10.28 0.17 -27.50
N ARG A 78 10.20 1.05 -28.51
CA ARG A 78 8.98 1.82 -28.77
C ARG A 78 7.75 0.93 -28.94
N LYS A 79 7.89 -0.14 -29.72
CA LYS A 79 6.80 -1.12 -29.93
C LYS A 79 6.39 -1.79 -28.62
N LEU A 80 7.36 -2.14 -27.78
CA LEU A 80 7.10 -2.78 -26.50
C LEU A 80 6.44 -1.77 -25.51
N GLY A 81 6.88 -0.51 -25.52
CA GLY A 81 6.28 0.58 -24.72
C GLY A 81 4.80 0.82 -25.05
N TYR A 82 4.44 0.82 -26.35
CA TYR A 82 3.03 0.89 -26.74
C TYR A 82 2.23 -0.32 -26.25
N ARG A 83 2.80 -1.51 -26.28
CA ARG A 83 2.14 -2.71 -25.74
C ARG A 83 1.96 -2.62 -24.23
N ALA A 84 2.95 -2.10 -23.49
CA ALA A 84 2.86 -1.86 -22.06
C ALA A 84 1.74 -0.83 -21.73
N THR A 85 1.74 0.30 -22.44
CA THR A 85 0.70 1.33 -22.28
C THR A 85 -0.70 0.77 -22.56
N PHE A 86 -0.86 0.00 -23.64
CA PHE A 86 -2.14 -0.62 -23.98
C PHE A 86 -2.59 -1.63 -22.91
N ARG A 87 -1.67 -2.44 -22.38
CA ARG A 87 -1.98 -3.38 -21.30
C ARG A 87 -2.44 -2.67 -20.05
N LEU A 88 -1.75 -1.61 -19.64
CA LEU A 88 -2.16 -0.81 -18.48
C LEU A 88 -3.56 -0.20 -18.69
N ARG A 89 -3.85 0.34 -19.89
CA ARG A 89 -5.20 0.83 -20.22
C ARG A 89 -6.26 -0.23 -20.06
N ARG A 90 -5.99 -1.46 -20.46
CA ARG A 90 -6.92 -2.57 -20.30
C ARG A 90 -7.14 -2.91 -18.83
N ILE A 91 -6.08 -2.99 -18.03
CA ILE A 91 -6.18 -3.23 -16.59
C ILE A 91 -7.04 -2.13 -15.94
N VAL A 92 -6.79 -0.86 -16.28
CA VAL A 92 -7.60 0.26 -15.76
C VAL A 92 -9.06 0.13 -16.18
N ALA A 93 -9.34 -0.22 -17.44
CA ALA A 93 -10.71 -0.36 -17.94
C ALA A 93 -11.49 -1.51 -17.28
N GLU A 94 -10.82 -2.55 -16.82
CA GLU A 94 -11.40 -3.69 -16.11
C GLU A 94 -11.93 -3.30 -14.71
N GLY A 95 -11.45 -2.18 -14.13
CA GLY A 95 -11.93 -1.66 -12.84
C GLY A 95 -11.36 -2.38 -11.62
N GLY A 96 -12.04 -2.28 -10.49
CA GLY A 96 -11.57 -2.83 -9.22
C GLY A 96 -10.25 -2.23 -8.76
N LEU A 97 -10.08 -0.92 -8.97
CA LEU A 97 -8.81 -0.22 -8.82
C LEU A 97 -8.66 0.40 -7.43
N ASP A 98 -7.48 0.24 -6.87
CA ASP A 98 -7.04 0.90 -5.66
C ASP A 98 -5.73 1.63 -5.94
N LEU A 99 -5.72 2.95 -5.69
CA LEU A 99 -4.56 3.81 -5.88
C LEU A 99 -4.04 4.28 -4.52
N GLN A 100 -2.87 3.79 -4.16
CA GLN A 100 -2.20 4.16 -2.92
C GLN A 100 -1.01 5.08 -3.21
N ARG A 101 -1.10 6.36 -2.81
CA ARG A 101 0.05 7.28 -2.87
C ARG A 101 1.16 6.79 -1.94
N VAL A 102 2.39 6.84 -2.41
CA VAL A 102 3.59 6.48 -1.64
C VAL A 102 4.67 7.55 -1.79
N SER A 103 5.57 7.61 -0.80
CA SER A 103 6.73 8.49 -0.89
C SER A 103 7.75 7.94 -1.88
N CYS A 104 8.33 8.80 -2.71
CA CYS A 104 9.43 8.48 -3.60
C CYS A 104 10.36 9.67 -3.77
N LYS A 105 11.50 9.47 -4.42
CA LYS A 105 12.51 10.52 -4.68
C LYS A 105 12.34 11.21 -6.04
N GLU A 106 11.28 10.90 -6.75
CA GLU A 106 11.02 11.44 -8.07
C GLU A 106 10.39 12.84 -8.01
N SER A 107 10.47 13.59 -9.09
CA SER A 107 9.85 14.90 -9.23
C SER A 107 8.32 14.85 -9.34
N HIS A 108 7.78 13.66 -9.58
CA HIS A 108 6.35 13.39 -9.68
C HIS A 108 5.84 12.67 -8.43
N ALA A 109 4.54 12.71 -8.21
CA ALA A 109 3.93 11.86 -7.20
C ALA A 109 4.09 10.39 -7.56
N CYS A 110 4.29 9.54 -6.55
CA CYS A 110 4.40 8.10 -6.74
C CYS A 110 3.21 7.37 -6.14
N ALA A 111 2.81 6.28 -6.79
CA ALA A 111 1.72 5.46 -6.31
C ALA A 111 1.93 3.97 -6.60
N ILE A 112 1.28 3.14 -5.78
CA ILE A 112 1.03 1.73 -6.07
C ILE A 112 -0.40 1.65 -6.60
N LEU A 113 -0.58 1.04 -7.76
CA LEU A 113 -1.89 0.72 -8.32
C LEU A 113 -2.15 -0.78 -8.16
N ARG A 114 -3.31 -1.10 -7.61
CA ARG A 114 -3.83 -2.47 -7.58
C ARG A 114 -5.08 -2.57 -8.44
N ALA A 115 -5.28 -3.71 -9.06
CA ALA A 115 -6.48 -4.04 -9.79
C ALA A 115 -7.02 -5.37 -9.24
N HIS A 116 -8.26 -5.38 -8.75
CA HIS A 116 -8.86 -6.55 -8.07
C HIS A 116 -7.96 -7.13 -6.96
N GLY A 117 -7.30 -6.25 -6.18
CA GLY A 117 -6.38 -6.61 -5.11
C GLY A 117 -4.98 -7.02 -5.56
N GLN A 118 -4.72 -7.25 -6.87
CA GLN A 118 -3.42 -7.62 -7.40
C GLN A 118 -2.58 -6.39 -7.74
N ASN A 119 -1.27 -6.44 -7.45
CA ASN A 119 -0.37 -5.35 -7.79
C ASN A 119 -0.17 -5.28 -9.32
N VAL A 120 -0.43 -4.11 -9.90
CA VAL A 120 -0.27 -3.89 -11.35
C VAL A 120 1.17 -4.08 -11.79
N ALA A 121 2.16 -3.76 -10.94
CA ALA A 121 3.57 -4.04 -11.23
C ALA A 121 3.81 -5.52 -11.54
N GLU A 122 3.27 -6.41 -10.71
CA GLU A 122 3.39 -7.87 -10.89
C GLU A 122 2.70 -8.34 -12.17
N LEU A 123 1.49 -7.81 -12.44
CA LEU A 123 0.75 -8.14 -13.67
C LEU A 123 1.50 -7.73 -14.95
N MET A 124 2.17 -6.58 -14.92
CA MET A 124 2.95 -6.08 -16.06
C MET A 124 4.25 -6.88 -16.26
N VAL A 125 4.95 -7.20 -15.17
CA VAL A 125 6.18 -8.00 -15.18
C VAL A 125 5.88 -9.43 -15.66
N ALA A 126 4.84 -10.07 -15.17
CA ALA A 126 4.43 -11.42 -15.58
C ALA A 126 4.11 -11.53 -17.09
N LYS A 127 3.73 -10.41 -17.72
CA LYS A 127 3.50 -10.34 -19.19
C LYS A 127 4.74 -9.96 -19.99
N GLY A 128 5.90 -9.79 -19.36
CA GLY A 128 7.12 -9.34 -20.02
C GLY A 128 7.03 -7.91 -20.58
N LEU A 129 6.11 -7.11 -20.08
CA LEU A 129 5.87 -5.71 -20.48
C LEU A 129 6.51 -4.71 -19.53
N ALA A 130 7.07 -5.18 -18.43
CA ALA A 130 7.80 -4.42 -17.44
C ALA A 130 8.92 -5.26 -16.83
N ARG A 131 9.83 -4.61 -16.15
CA ARG A 131 10.87 -5.23 -15.31
C ARG A 131 10.73 -4.75 -13.88
N PRO A 132 11.03 -5.58 -12.86
CA PRO A 132 11.09 -5.11 -11.49
C PRO A 132 12.08 -3.95 -11.37
N PHE A 133 11.63 -2.86 -10.74
CA PHE A 133 12.44 -1.68 -10.53
C PHE A 133 12.10 -1.07 -9.16
N THR A 134 13.07 -1.11 -8.27
CA THR A 134 12.89 -0.61 -6.89
C THR A 134 14.05 0.30 -6.54
N CYS A 135 13.73 1.53 -6.18
CA CYS A 135 14.70 2.47 -5.62
C CYS A 135 14.96 2.13 -4.14
N SER A 136 16.22 2.18 -3.73
CA SER A 136 16.57 2.20 -2.31
C SER A 136 16.31 3.58 -1.71
N THR A 137 16.44 3.70 -0.39
CA THR A 137 16.40 5.01 0.29
C THR A 137 17.53 5.96 -0.16
N ALA A 138 18.63 5.42 -0.68
CA ALA A 138 19.81 6.18 -1.10
C ALA A 138 19.80 6.49 -2.61
N SER A 139 19.43 5.55 -3.46
CA SER A 139 19.52 5.69 -4.93
C SER A 139 18.57 4.78 -5.67
N CYS A 140 18.24 5.16 -6.92
CA CYS A 140 17.60 4.27 -7.88
C CYS A 140 18.68 3.57 -8.72
N PRO A 141 18.49 2.29 -9.09
CA PRO A 141 19.37 1.62 -10.03
C PRO A 141 19.26 2.30 -11.41
N PRO A 142 20.29 2.18 -12.26
CA PRO A 142 20.19 2.66 -13.64
C PRO A 142 19.09 1.87 -14.40
N HIS A 143 18.34 2.58 -15.25
CA HIS A 143 17.37 1.93 -16.13
C HIS A 143 18.10 1.00 -17.10
N LYS A 144 17.67 -0.25 -17.18
CA LYS A 144 18.21 -1.22 -18.14
C LYS A 144 17.62 -0.96 -19.52
N GLY A 145 18.45 -0.88 -20.55
CA GLY A 145 17.99 -0.72 -21.93
C GLY A 145 17.02 -1.82 -22.38
N TRP A 146 16.07 -1.46 -23.20
CA TRP A 146 15.03 -2.34 -23.75
C TRP A 146 15.32 -2.75 -25.19
N CYS A 147 16.41 -2.27 -25.77
CA CYS A 147 16.81 -2.61 -27.13
C CYS A 147 17.49 -3.98 -27.17
N ALA A 148 17.13 -4.82 -28.17
CA ALA A 148 17.81 -6.07 -28.40
C ALA A 148 19.28 -5.78 -28.79
N GLY A 149 20.25 -6.42 -28.11
CA GLY A 149 21.68 -6.21 -28.38
C GLY A 149 22.36 -5.13 -27.57
N ALA A 150 21.69 -4.43 -26.63
CA ALA A 150 22.34 -3.59 -25.65
C ALA A 150 23.08 -4.49 -24.62
N THR A 151 24.28 -4.92 -24.97
CA THR A 151 25.22 -5.47 -24.00
C THR A 151 25.66 -4.33 -23.10
N HIS A 152 25.31 -4.43 -21.84
CA HIS A 152 25.76 -3.48 -20.82
C HIS A 152 27.29 -3.67 -20.64
N GLY A 153 28.06 -2.68 -21.07
CA GLY A 153 29.43 -2.49 -20.63
C GLY A 153 29.47 -1.95 -19.19
#